data_4d8edb564c825364a1b42731738ffa51
#
_entry.id   4d8edb564c825364a1b42731738ffa51
#
_cell.length_a   1.000
_cell.length_b   1.000
_cell.length_c   1.000
_cell.angle_alpha   90.00
_cell.angle_beta   90.00
_cell.angle_gamma   90.00
#
_symmetry.space_group_name_H-M   'P 1'
#
loop_
_entity.id
_entity.type
_entity.pdbx_description
1 polymer ?
#
loop_
_entity_poly.entity_id
_entity_poly.type
_entity_poly.pdbx_seq_one_letter_code
_entity_poly.pdbx_strand_id
1 'polypeptide(L)'
;MAEAYIIDAVRTPIGRRKGALSQEHPADMGAHVIKGLLERTGVDPEAIDDVVFGCLDNVGHQSGCVARTCWLAAGLPESVPGVTIDRQCGSSQQAVHFAAQGVMSGTQDLVVAGGTQQMSQIPIAFAMIAAKELGISDPFTGSKGWVE
;
A
#
# COMPACT_ATOMS: atom_id res chain seq x y z
N MET A 1 -23.34 -15.79 -8.29
CA MET A 1 -22.04 -15.52 -7.65
C MET A 1 -22.05 -14.06 -7.25
N ALA A 2 -21.56 -13.72 -6.07
CA ALA A 2 -21.38 -12.32 -5.71
C ALA A 2 -20.32 -11.70 -6.64
N GLU A 3 -20.53 -10.47 -7.05
CA GLU A 3 -19.66 -9.72 -7.95
C GLU A 3 -19.04 -8.56 -7.18
N ALA A 4 -17.79 -8.20 -7.50
CA ALA A 4 -17.12 -7.03 -6.99
C ALA A 4 -16.89 -6.05 -8.15
N TYR A 5 -17.16 -4.77 -7.93
CA TYR A 5 -17.04 -3.73 -8.94
C TYR A 5 -15.99 -2.70 -8.53
N ILE A 6 -15.23 -2.22 -9.51
CA ILE A 6 -14.39 -1.04 -9.32
C ILE A 6 -15.24 0.20 -9.59
N ILE A 7 -15.45 1.01 -8.57
CA ILE A 7 -16.29 2.22 -8.66
C ILE A 7 -15.52 3.34 -9.34
N ASP A 8 -14.28 3.59 -8.90
CA ASP A 8 -13.39 4.60 -9.48
C ASP A 8 -11.93 4.27 -9.16
N ALA A 9 -11.00 4.96 -9.83
CA ALA A 9 -9.57 4.81 -9.58
C ALA A 9 -8.83 6.13 -9.85
N VAL A 10 -7.89 6.46 -8.97
CA VAL A 10 -7.04 7.65 -9.08
C VAL A 10 -5.59 7.30 -8.76
N ARG A 11 -4.65 8.12 -9.21
CA ARG A 11 -3.25 7.99 -8.90
C ARG A 11 -2.52 9.33 -8.93
N THR A 12 -1.37 9.39 -8.28
CA THR A 12 -0.40 10.46 -8.52
C THR A 12 0.28 10.26 -9.90
N PRO A 13 0.95 11.27 -10.45
CA PRO A 13 1.95 11.05 -11.48
C PRO A 13 3.00 10.04 -11.00
N ILE A 14 3.58 9.25 -11.92
CA ILE A 14 4.69 8.38 -11.59
C ILE A 14 5.92 9.25 -11.30
N GLY A 15 6.47 9.12 -10.10
CA GLY A 15 7.65 9.88 -9.67
C GLY A 15 8.90 9.45 -10.44
N ARG A 16 9.67 10.42 -10.91
CA ARG A 16 11.02 10.18 -11.43
C ARG A 16 12.00 10.14 -10.26
N ARG A 17 13.02 9.28 -10.35
CA ARG A 17 14.13 9.26 -9.38
C ARG A 17 14.70 10.67 -9.19
N LYS A 18 14.82 11.12 -7.94
CA LYS A 18 15.20 12.50 -7.56
C LYS A 18 14.32 13.60 -8.19
N GLY A 19 13.11 13.27 -8.62
CA GLY A 19 12.14 14.23 -9.16
C GLY A 19 11.30 14.90 -8.07
N ALA A 20 10.21 15.58 -8.48
CA ALA A 20 9.38 16.41 -7.60
C ALA A 20 8.82 15.63 -6.40
N LEU A 21 8.43 14.36 -6.59
CA LEU A 21 7.88 13.52 -5.51
C LEU A 21 8.95 12.84 -4.64
N SER A 22 10.25 13.05 -4.90
CA SER A 22 11.32 12.30 -4.22
C SER A 22 11.48 12.61 -2.74
N GLN A 23 10.94 13.71 -2.27
CA GLN A 23 10.98 14.13 -0.86
C GLN A 23 9.63 13.96 -0.15
N GLU A 24 8.59 13.58 -0.88
CA GLU A 24 7.26 13.39 -0.31
C GLU A 24 7.24 12.17 0.62
N HIS A 25 6.56 12.32 1.75
CA HIS A 25 6.34 11.18 2.64
C HIS A 25 5.37 10.18 2.00
N PRO A 26 5.63 8.87 2.02
CA PRO A 26 4.76 7.89 1.38
C PRO A 26 3.33 7.89 1.94
N ALA A 27 3.16 8.18 3.24
CA ALA A 27 1.83 8.31 3.83
C ALA A 27 1.06 9.52 3.30
N ASP A 28 1.73 10.65 3.06
CA ASP A 28 1.08 11.85 2.51
C ASP A 28 0.68 11.64 1.06
N MET A 29 1.51 10.95 0.27
CA MET A 29 1.15 10.57 -1.09
C MET A 29 -0.08 9.67 -1.12
N GLY A 30 -0.14 8.66 -0.25
CA GLY A 30 -1.29 7.78 -0.12
C GLY A 30 -2.53 8.53 0.38
N ALA A 31 -2.38 9.39 1.37
CA ALA A 31 -3.46 10.24 1.88
C ALA A 31 -4.05 11.15 0.81
N HIS A 32 -3.20 11.77 -0.01
CA HIS A 32 -3.63 12.62 -1.12
C HIS A 32 -4.47 11.85 -2.14
N VAL A 33 -4.04 10.64 -2.49
CA VAL A 33 -4.78 9.77 -3.42
C VAL A 33 -6.12 9.33 -2.83
N ILE A 34 -6.15 8.93 -1.57
CA ILE A 34 -7.39 8.52 -0.89
C ILE A 34 -8.38 9.69 -0.85
N LYS A 35 -7.94 10.89 -0.45
CA LYS A 35 -8.80 12.09 -0.47
C LYS A 35 -9.38 12.35 -1.85
N GLY A 36 -8.55 12.36 -2.87
CA GLY A 36 -8.99 12.60 -4.24
C GLY A 36 -9.99 11.54 -4.74
N LEU A 37 -9.84 10.28 -4.30
CA LEU A 37 -10.79 9.22 -4.62
C LEU A 37 -12.14 9.46 -3.95
N LEU A 38 -12.15 9.76 -2.65
CA LEU A 38 -13.38 10.02 -1.89
C LEU A 38 -14.09 11.29 -2.37
N GLU A 39 -13.37 12.36 -2.66
CA GLU A 39 -13.94 13.59 -3.24
C GLU A 39 -14.61 13.33 -4.59
N ARG A 40 -14.02 12.51 -5.45
CA ARG A 40 -14.58 12.19 -6.77
C ARG A 40 -15.81 11.30 -6.71
N THR A 41 -15.82 10.35 -5.79
CA THR A 41 -16.90 9.36 -5.67
C THR A 41 -18.05 9.86 -4.80
N GLY A 42 -17.79 10.80 -3.90
CA GLY A 42 -18.76 11.23 -2.89
C GLY A 42 -19.11 10.16 -1.86
N VAL A 43 -18.29 9.11 -1.76
CA VAL A 43 -18.45 8.03 -0.79
C VAL A 43 -18.23 8.56 0.62
N ASP A 44 -19.12 8.21 1.54
CA ASP A 44 -18.95 8.46 2.97
C ASP A 44 -17.77 7.66 3.51
N PRO A 45 -16.73 8.28 4.08
CA PRO A 45 -15.60 7.57 4.65
C PRO A 45 -15.98 6.56 5.74
N GLU A 46 -17.04 6.82 6.50
CA GLU A 46 -17.54 5.89 7.54
C GLU A 46 -18.13 4.60 6.96
N ALA A 47 -18.48 4.59 5.68
CA ALA A 47 -18.98 3.40 4.99
C ALA A 47 -17.89 2.47 4.47
N ILE A 48 -16.61 2.86 4.63
CA ILE A 48 -15.48 2.03 4.21
C ILE A 48 -15.19 0.97 5.26
N ASP A 49 -15.20 -0.29 4.87
CA ASP A 49 -14.93 -1.42 5.76
C ASP A 49 -13.43 -1.63 6.03
N ASP A 50 -12.58 -1.35 5.03
CA ASP A 50 -11.15 -1.59 5.14
C ASP A 50 -10.34 -0.79 4.09
N VAL A 51 -9.06 -0.58 4.41
CA VAL A 51 -8.07 -0.01 3.49
C VAL A 51 -6.95 -1.03 3.27
N VAL A 52 -6.83 -1.56 2.07
CA VAL A 52 -5.85 -2.58 1.72
C VAL A 52 -4.80 -1.98 0.78
N PHE A 53 -3.59 -1.73 1.29
CA PHE A 53 -2.51 -1.11 0.50
C PHE A 53 -1.32 -2.03 0.32
N GLY A 54 -0.80 -2.05 -0.90
CA GLY A 54 0.48 -2.65 -1.22
C GLY A 54 1.64 -1.70 -0.93
N CYS A 55 2.65 -2.22 -0.24
CA CYS A 55 3.93 -1.56 -0.04
C CYS A 55 4.99 -2.61 0.24
N LEU A 56 6.11 -2.53 -0.46
CA LEU A 56 7.27 -3.39 -0.19
C LEU A 56 8.36 -2.58 0.54
N ASP A 57 9.37 -3.28 1.09
CA ASP A 57 10.41 -2.64 1.91
C ASP A 57 9.81 -1.81 3.06
N ASN A 58 9.01 -2.47 3.92
CA ASN A 58 8.31 -1.83 5.03
C ASN A 58 9.27 -1.43 6.17
N VAL A 59 10.12 -0.45 5.90
CA VAL A 59 11.09 0.13 6.84
C VAL A 59 10.98 1.65 6.88
N GLY A 60 11.47 2.29 7.94
CA GLY A 60 11.47 3.74 8.07
C GLY A 60 10.09 4.35 7.82
N HIS A 61 9.97 5.24 6.86
CA HIS A 61 8.71 5.94 6.50
C HIS A 61 7.62 5.00 5.97
N GLN A 62 7.96 3.78 5.57
CA GLN A 62 7.06 2.74 5.07
C GLN A 62 6.84 1.63 6.09
N SER A 63 7.31 1.80 7.33
CA SER A 63 7.12 0.81 8.39
C SER A 63 5.73 0.87 9.01
N GLY A 64 5.41 -0.17 9.76
CA GLY A 64 4.09 -0.32 10.38
C GLY A 64 3.01 -0.64 9.34
N CYS A 65 1.81 -0.20 9.59
CA CYS A 65 0.72 -0.36 8.63
C CYS A 65 0.58 0.89 7.75
N VAL A 66 1.21 0.89 6.59
CA VAL A 66 1.20 2.03 5.65
C VAL A 66 -0.24 2.37 5.22
N ALA A 67 -1.09 1.38 4.97
CA ALA A 67 -2.50 1.60 4.66
C ALA A 67 -3.19 2.45 5.73
N ARG A 68 -3.08 2.03 6.97
CA ARG A 68 -3.66 2.74 8.12
C ARG A 68 -3.05 4.13 8.31
N THR A 69 -1.74 4.24 8.14
CA THR A 69 -1.04 5.53 8.25
C THR A 69 -1.52 6.52 7.17
N CYS A 70 -1.67 6.08 5.92
CA CYS A 70 -2.23 6.91 4.83
C CYS A 70 -3.65 7.38 5.14
N TRP A 71 -4.49 6.48 5.64
CA TRP A 71 -5.87 6.79 6.00
C TRP A 71 -5.96 7.86 7.10
N LEU A 72 -5.20 7.68 8.17
CA LEU A 72 -5.17 8.64 9.29
C LEU A 72 -4.50 9.97 8.90
N ALA A 73 -3.45 9.95 8.09
CA ALA A 73 -2.81 11.15 7.55
C ALA A 73 -3.78 11.95 6.65
N ALA A 74 -4.75 11.28 6.04
CA ALA A 74 -5.84 11.93 5.33
C ALA A 74 -6.87 12.62 6.25
N GLY A 75 -6.78 12.43 7.56
CA GLY A 75 -7.75 12.96 8.54
C GLY A 75 -9.10 12.24 8.52
N LEU A 76 -9.09 10.98 8.09
CA LEU A 76 -10.29 10.15 7.93
C LEU A 76 -10.61 9.36 9.20
N PRO A 77 -11.83 8.77 9.31
CA PRO A 77 -12.31 8.15 10.55
C PRO A 77 -11.41 7.07 11.12
N GLU A 78 -11.22 7.08 12.43
CA GLU A 78 -10.43 6.07 13.14
C GLU A 78 -11.10 4.70 13.21
N SER A 79 -12.38 4.63 12.93
CA SER A 79 -13.16 3.38 12.86
C SER A 79 -12.71 2.44 11.75
N VAL A 80 -12.21 2.99 10.64
CA VAL A 80 -11.84 2.22 9.46
C VAL A 80 -10.45 1.58 9.62
N PRO A 81 -10.32 0.26 9.62
CA PRO A 81 -9.04 -0.43 9.73
C PRO A 81 -8.19 -0.28 8.45
N GLY A 82 -6.99 -0.82 8.49
CA GLY A 82 -6.15 -0.91 7.31
C GLY A 82 -5.14 -2.03 7.42
N VAL A 83 -4.75 -2.60 6.29
CA VAL A 83 -3.74 -3.65 6.20
C VAL A 83 -2.75 -3.36 5.08
N THR A 84 -1.47 -3.58 5.35
CA THR A 84 -0.41 -3.49 4.34
C THR A 84 -0.05 -4.87 3.83
N ILE A 85 0.04 -5.00 2.52
CA ILE A 85 0.38 -6.24 1.82
C ILE A 85 1.74 -6.10 1.16
N ASP A 86 2.61 -7.06 1.39
CA ASP A 86 3.85 -7.22 0.65
C ASP A 86 3.78 -8.50 -0.20
N ARG A 87 3.76 -8.31 -1.49
CA ARG A 87 3.97 -9.33 -2.53
C ARG A 87 4.93 -8.77 -3.58
N GLN A 88 6.00 -8.18 -3.12
CA GLN A 88 6.99 -7.51 -3.95
C GLN A 88 6.32 -6.55 -4.96
N CYS A 89 6.74 -6.53 -6.21
CA CYS A 89 6.20 -5.64 -7.25
C CYS A 89 4.70 -5.84 -7.54
N GLY A 90 4.10 -6.95 -7.11
CA GLY A 90 2.67 -7.25 -7.24
C GLY A 90 1.80 -6.84 -6.06
N SER A 91 2.33 -6.10 -5.08
CA SER A 91 1.65 -5.82 -3.81
C SER A 91 0.32 -5.09 -3.99
N SER A 92 0.26 -4.00 -4.76
CA SER A 92 -0.98 -3.26 -4.98
C SER A 92 -2.00 -4.03 -5.81
N GLN A 93 -1.55 -4.85 -6.76
CA GLN A 93 -2.44 -5.75 -7.49
C GLN A 93 -3.05 -6.78 -6.54
N GLN A 94 -2.27 -7.33 -5.62
CA GLN A 94 -2.78 -8.24 -4.61
C GLN A 94 -3.75 -7.56 -3.64
N ALA A 95 -3.53 -6.29 -3.32
CA ALA A 95 -4.47 -5.49 -2.53
C ALA A 95 -5.85 -5.43 -3.19
N VAL A 96 -5.90 -5.16 -4.50
CA VAL A 96 -7.16 -5.16 -5.27
C VAL A 96 -7.80 -6.56 -5.28
N HIS A 97 -7.00 -7.63 -5.42
CA HIS A 97 -7.53 -8.99 -5.38
C HIS A 97 -8.14 -9.33 -4.02
N PHE A 98 -7.51 -8.94 -2.91
CA PHE A 98 -8.04 -9.20 -1.58
C PHE A 98 -9.30 -8.40 -1.29
N ALA A 99 -9.35 -7.13 -1.70
CA ALA A 99 -10.56 -6.32 -1.61
C ALA A 99 -11.72 -6.96 -2.38
N ALA A 100 -11.48 -7.36 -3.64
CA ALA A 100 -12.49 -8.05 -4.43
C ALA A 100 -12.95 -9.37 -3.78
N GLN A 101 -12.04 -10.16 -3.22
CA GLN A 101 -12.37 -11.39 -2.50
C GLN A 101 -13.19 -11.11 -1.23
N GLY A 102 -12.86 -10.05 -0.48
CA GLY A 102 -13.62 -9.61 0.70
C GLY A 102 -15.07 -9.27 0.34
N VAL A 103 -15.28 -8.49 -0.71
CA VAL A 103 -16.61 -8.13 -1.23
C VAL A 103 -17.34 -9.36 -1.75
N MET A 104 -16.69 -10.18 -2.57
CA MET A 104 -17.31 -11.39 -3.14
C MET A 104 -17.68 -12.45 -2.08
N SER A 105 -16.96 -12.49 -0.95
CA SER A 105 -17.26 -13.38 0.17
C SER A 105 -18.39 -12.88 1.07
N GLY A 106 -18.79 -11.60 0.92
CA GLY A 106 -19.78 -10.94 1.77
C GLY A 106 -19.26 -10.58 3.16
N THR A 107 -17.94 -10.56 3.36
CA THR A 107 -17.33 -10.09 4.61
C THR A 107 -17.09 -8.59 4.63
N GLN A 108 -17.10 -7.96 3.48
CA GLN A 108 -16.92 -6.51 3.27
C GLN A 108 -17.86 -6.06 2.15
N ASP A 109 -18.33 -4.83 2.22
CA ASP A 109 -19.18 -4.23 1.21
C ASP A 109 -18.45 -3.18 0.38
N LEU A 110 -17.54 -2.41 1.01
CA LEU A 110 -16.84 -1.31 0.37
C LEU A 110 -15.39 -1.20 0.89
N VAL A 111 -14.42 -1.31 -0.01
CA VAL A 111 -13.00 -1.38 0.33
C VAL A 111 -12.19 -0.40 -0.53
N VAL A 112 -11.26 0.31 0.09
CA VAL A 112 -10.25 1.09 -0.61
C VAL A 112 -9.00 0.22 -0.81
N ALA A 113 -8.65 -0.07 -2.06
CA ALA A 113 -7.47 -0.85 -2.40
C ALA A 113 -6.48 -0.04 -3.24
N GLY A 114 -5.20 -0.13 -2.91
CA GLY A 114 -4.18 0.62 -3.65
C GLY A 114 -2.78 0.32 -3.17
N GLY A 115 -1.93 1.34 -3.13
CA GLY A 115 -0.58 1.24 -2.58
C GLY A 115 0.22 2.51 -2.76
N THR A 116 1.31 2.59 -2.03
CA THR A 116 2.29 3.69 -2.11
C THR A 116 3.70 3.14 -1.95
N GLN A 117 4.65 3.76 -2.63
CA GLN A 117 6.06 3.36 -2.58
C GLN A 117 6.96 4.56 -2.83
N GLN A 118 7.95 4.77 -1.95
CA GLN A 118 8.91 5.87 -2.05
C GLN A 118 10.34 5.35 -2.26
N MET A 119 10.64 4.92 -3.47
CA MET A 119 11.94 4.30 -3.82
C MET A 119 13.12 5.30 -3.87
N SER A 120 12.86 6.61 -3.84
CA SER A 120 13.94 7.61 -3.74
C SER A 120 14.53 7.69 -2.33
N GLN A 121 13.73 7.40 -1.31
CA GLN A 121 14.13 7.43 0.11
C GLN A 121 14.46 6.01 0.61
N ILE A 122 13.70 5.02 0.19
CA ILE A 122 13.87 3.62 0.55
C ILE A 122 14.11 2.83 -0.74
N PRO A 123 15.38 2.56 -1.10
CA PRO A 123 15.73 1.81 -2.30
C PRO A 123 15.14 0.39 -2.30
N ILE A 124 14.91 -0.16 -3.48
CA ILE A 124 14.44 -1.54 -3.65
C ILE A 124 15.40 -2.51 -2.93
N ALA A 125 14.84 -3.48 -2.24
CA ALA A 125 15.54 -4.50 -1.45
C ALA A 125 16.27 -3.94 -0.19
N PHE A 126 15.97 -2.71 0.23
CA PHE A 126 16.60 -2.12 1.40
C PHE A 126 16.41 -2.96 2.66
N ALA A 127 15.21 -3.49 2.88
CA ALA A 127 14.91 -4.33 4.05
C ALA A 127 15.79 -5.60 4.09
N MET A 128 16.09 -6.19 2.94
CA MET A 128 16.96 -7.36 2.83
C MET A 128 18.43 -7.02 3.07
N ILE A 129 18.88 -5.86 2.56
CA ILE A 129 20.26 -5.40 2.72
C ILE A 129 20.53 -5.00 4.17
N ALA A 130 19.59 -4.27 4.80
CA ALA A 130 19.70 -3.83 6.19
C ALA A 130 19.81 -5.01 7.18
N ALA A 131 19.23 -6.15 6.87
CA ALA A 131 19.34 -7.36 7.69
C ALA A 131 20.80 -7.84 7.84
N LYS A 132 21.64 -7.64 6.82
CA LYS A 132 23.06 -7.98 6.86
C LYS A 132 23.83 -7.13 7.88
N GLU A 133 23.49 -5.86 8.01
CA GLU A 133 24.10 -4.96 8.99
C GLU A 133 23.77 -5.36 10.44
N LEU A 134 22.65 -6.06 10.64
CA LEU A 134 22.23 -6.62 11.93
C LEU A 134 22.83 -7.99 12.21
N GLY A 135 23.71 -8.51 11.33
CA GLY A 135 24.32 -9.81 11.47
C GLY A 135 23.37 -11.01 11.18
N ILE A 136 22.24 -10.75 10.55
CA ILE A 136 21.27 -11.78 10.16
C ILE A 136 21.75 -12.40 8.84
N SER A 137 21.85 -13.73 8.81
CA SER A 137 22.23 -14.46 7.60
C SER A 137 21.19 -14.32 6.50
N ASP A 138 21.66 -14.32 5.25
CA ASP A 138 20.82 -14.29 4.07
C ASP A 138 19.90 -15.53 4.02
N PRO A 139 18.57 -15.38 4.06
CA PRO A 139 17.64 -16.50 4.00
C PRO A 139 17.60 -17.19 2.64
N PHE A 140 18.21 -16.57 1.62
CA PHE A 140 18.23 -17.09 0.24
C PHE A 140 19.48 -17.89 -0.08
N THR A 141 20.43 -18.00 0.85
CA THR A 141 21.64 -18.80 0.65
C THR A 141 21.27 -20.23 0.27
N GLY A 142 21.65 -20.66 -0.95
CA GLY A 142 21.32 -21.97 -1.50
C GLY A 142 19.93 -22.09 -2.16
N SER A 143 19.13 -21.02 -2.22
CA SER A 143 17.87 -21.01 -2.95
C SER A 143 18.12 -20.92 -4.47
N LYS A 144 17.46 -21.80 -5.23
CA LYS A 144 17.58 -21.84 -6.69
C LYS A 144 16.84 -20.71 -7.41
N GLY A 145 16.03 -19.92 -6.71
CA GLY A 145 15.23 -18.84 -7.25
C GLY A 145 15.87 -17.45 -7.13
N TRP A 146 17.02 -17.37 -6.47
CA TRP A 146 17.73 -16.10 -6.28
C TRP A 146 18.92 -16.05 -7.25
N VAL A 147 18.93 -15.03 -8.11
CA VAL A 147 20.03 -14.72 -9.03
C VAL A 147 20.70 -13.46 -8.49
N GLU A 148 22.01 -13.54 -8.25
CA GLU A 148 22.84 -12.40 -7.84
C GLU A 148 22.93 -11.33 -8.95
#